data_c052851b0664f10407e682e9ec8c8e18
#
_entry.id   c052851b0664f10407e682e9ec8c8e18
#
_cell.length_a   1.000
_cell.length_b   1.000
_cell.length_c   1.000
_cell.angle_alpha   90.00
_cell.angle_beta   90.00
_cell.angle_gamma   90.00
#
_symmetry.space_group_name_H-M   'P 1'
#
loop_
_entity.id
_entity.type
_entity.pdbx_description
1 polymer ?
#
loop_
_entity_poly.entity_id
_entity_poly.type
_entity_poly.pdbx_seq_one_letter_code
_entity_poly.pdbx_strand_id
1 'polypeptide(L)'
;MVQLLDGSLIVGTIVDIRDDKLYLATQFDEEDLEISIELVVSFEWLQPTEVLLKDGTTTSLDSLIVSSGQVTSSDEVGALGDIAVMNPRAWERGEGYHWTGDTSAALVVNRGNTETDELDVAVNSVVRSTRDRYTVNGRIDKDSSANADYDASSPEGPQNRRWIDTADNWKLLGKYDYFLADSRNYVGANVAVEADALAAIDLRTYVGPYFGRNLVAKSYLTLDGELGAAYVQTDYIAPKGCEQRGVAQAISCDNLSENYGAVNWNLTGESSILGGDSKLYLRHIGILGVTGSDQLLLKTTAGLSFPLVFGFQAAAEITVDYDASLDTEVDQKYNFRIGYAW
;
A
#
# COMPACT_ATOMS: atom_id res chain seq x y z
N MET A 1 25.43 11.74 25.64
CA MET A 1 26.34 10.59 25.44
C MET A 1 25.58 9.32 25.75
N VAL A 2 25.66 8.31 24.87
CA VAL A 2 24.93 7.04 24.99
C VAL A 2 25.98 5.93 25.18
N GLN A 3 25.78 5.08 26.18
CA GLN A 3 26.62 3.90 26.43
C GLN A 3 25.89 2.66 25.94
N LEU A 4 26.62 1.78 25.24
CA LEU A 4 26.10 0.52 24.70
C LEU A 4 26.57 -0.70 25.50
N LEU A 5 25.92 -1.85 25.28
CA LEU A 5 26.23 -3.13 25.97
C LEU A 5 27.66 -3.62 25.73
N ASP A 6 28.24 -3.33 24.57
CA ASP A 6 29.63 -3.68 24.24
C ASP A 6 30.67 -2.74 24.86
N GLY A 7 30.22 -1.75 25.64
CA GLY A 7 31.05 -0.72 26.26
C GLY A 7 31.34 0.48 25.36
N SER A 8 30.83 0.53 24.14
CA SER A 8 30.97 1.67 23.24
C SER A 8 30.28 2.89 23.81
N LEU A 9 30.88 4.07 23.61
CA LEU A 9 30.33 5.38 23.97
C LEU A 9 30.12 6.20 22.71
N ILE A 10 28.88 6.59 22.47
CA ILE A 10 28.49 7.41 21.31
C ILE A 10 28.14 8.82 21.81
N VAL A 11 28.77 9.81 21.18
CA VAL A 11 28.52 11.22 21.48
C VAL A 11 27.59 11.79 20.44
N GLY A 12 26.46 12.35 20.90
CA GLY A 12 25.46 12.97 20.02
C GLY A 12 24.33 13.56 20.86
N THR A 13 23.36 14.13 20.19
CA THR A 13 22.12 14.66 20.80
C THR A 13 21.01 13.64 20.54
N ILE A 14 20.33 13.17 21.58
CA ILE A 14 19.16 12.31 21.44
C ILE A 14 18.08 13.11 20.72
N VAL A 15 17.46 12.53 19.72
CA VAL A 15 16.41 13.17 18.91
C VAL A 15 15.05 12.56 19.27
N ASP A 16 14.96 11.23 19.28
CA ASP A 16 13.71 10.53 19.52
C ASP A 16 13.98 9.09 20.04
N ILE A 17 12.94 8.50 20.61
CA ILE A 17 12.83 7.06 20.87
C ILE A 17 11.55 6.62 20.18
N ARG A 18 11.67 5.68 19.23
CA ARG A 18 10.54 5.21 18.44
C ARG A 18 10.86 3.85 17.81
N ASP A 19 9.88 3.00 17.64
CA ASP A 19 10.02 1.68 16.95
C ASP A 19 11.16 0.82 17.54
N ASP A 20 11.30 0.82 18.88
CA ASP A 20 12.38 0.12 19.61
C ASP A 20 13.79 0.60 19.25
N LYS A 21 13.92 1.83 18.77
CA LYS A 21 15.19 2.50 18.45
C LYS A 21 15.33 3.82 19.16
N LEU A 22 16.58 4.14 19.50
CA LEU A 22 17.03 5.46 19.92
C LEU A 22 17.65 6.16 18.72
N TYR A 23 17.18 7.35 18.40
CA TYR A 23 17.69 8.20 17.32
C TYR A 23 18.64 9.24 17.91
N LEU A 24 19.85 9.29 17.38
CA LEU A 24 20.93 10.13 17.89
C LEU A 24 21.54 10.97 16.76
N ALA A 25 21.34 12.27 16.80
CA ALA A 25 22.03 13.20 15.91
C ALA A 25 23.52 13.26 16.26
N THR A 26 24.38 13.02 15.30
CA THR A 26 25.84 13.07 15.47
C THR A 26 26.44 14.18 14.59
N GLN A 27 27.70 14.57 14.88
CA GLN A 27 28.40 15.55 14.03
C GLN A 27 29.04 14.92 12.79
N PHE A 28 28.95 13.60 12.64
CA PHE A 28 29.65 12.83 11.60
C PHE A 28 28.75 12.47 10.44
N ASP A 29 27.45 12.53 10.61
CA ASP A 29 26.48 12.19 9.59
C ASP A 29 25.32 13.20 9.60
N GLU A 30 24.74 13.47 8.44
CA GLU A 30 23.53 14.29 8.31
C GLU A 30 22.27 13.51 8.73
N GLU A 31 22.33 12.17 8.69
CA GLU A 31 21.26 11.29 9.15
C GLU A 31 21.45 10.92 10.63
N ASP A 32 20.33 10.77 11.35
CA ASP A 32 20.35 10.34 12.73
C ASP A 32 20.81 8.87 12.84
N LEU A 33 21.73 8.61 13.75
CA LEU A 33 22.19 7.25 14.03
C LEU A 33 21.08 6.47 14.75
N GLU A 34 20.66 5.35 14.18
CA GLU A 34 19.67 4.44 14.74
C GLU A 34 20.33 3.39 15.63
N ILE A 35 19.98 3.35 16.91
CA ILE A 35 20.50 2.41 17.90
C ILE A 35 19.33 1.60 18.47
N SER A 36 19.38 0.26 18.37
CA SER A 36 18.37 -0.59 19.02
C SER A 36 18.36 -0.34 20.54
N ILE A 37 17.18 -0.13 21.11
CA ILE A 37 17.00 0.11 22.55
C ILE A 37 17.60 -1.01 23.39
N GLU A 38 17.56 -2.26 22.92
CA GLU A 38 18.13 -3.42 23.61
C GLU A 38 19.66 -3.33 23.79
N LEU A 39 20.35 -2.53 22.97
CA LEU A 39 21.79 -2.31 23.05
C LEU A 39 22.16 -1.14 23.97
N VAL A 40 21.19 -0.33 24.39
CA VAL A 40 21.42 0.90 25.19
C VAL A 40 21.49 0.54 26.66
N VAL A 41 22.61 0.90 27.29
CA VAL A 41 22.83 0.74 28.74
C VAL A 41 22.49 1.99 29.51
N SER A 42 22.99 3.13 29.07
CA SER A 42 22.75 4.40 29.80
C SER A 42 22.81 5.60 28.89
N PHE A 43 21.99 6.61 29.25
CA PHE A 43 22.06 7.98 28.74
C PHE A 43 21.33 8.93 29.68
N GLU A 44 21.54 10.24 29.45
CA GLU A 44 20.84 11.31 30.14
C GLU A 44 20.21 12.28 29.13
N TRP A 45 18.92 12.55 29.31
CA TRP A 45 18.15 13.59 28.65
C TRP A 45 17.60 14.53 29.72
N LEU A 46 18.16 15.74 29.82
CA LEU A 46 17.91 16.69 30.92
C LEU A 46 16.88 17.76 30.55
N GLN A 47 15.99 17.48 29.61
CA GLN A 47 14.91 18.40 29.24
C GLN A 47 13.56 17.73 29.52
N PRO A 48 12.53 18.53 29.85
CA PRO A 48 11.19 18.02 29.99
C PRO A 48 10.78 17.28 28.70
N THR A 49 10.19 16.09 28.84
CA THR A 49 9.78 15.24 27.74
C THR A 49 8.51 14.52 28.11
N GLU A 50 7.70 14.21 27.11
CA GLU A 50 6.54 13.35 27.23
C GLU A 50 6.88 11.99 26.65
N VAL A 51 6.54 10.92 27.34
CA VAL A 51 6.74 9.54 26.85
C VAL A 51 5.42 8.81 26.78
N LEU A 52 5.20 8.13 25.67
CA LEU A 52 4.11 7.16 25.48
C LEU A 52 4.68 5.78 25.78
N LEU A 53 4.08 5.07 26.73
CA LEU A 53 4.46 3.72 27.08
C LEU A 53 3.76 2.68 26.17
N LYS A 54 4.30 1.49 26.11
CA LYS A 54 3.75 0.37 25.31
C LYS A 54 2.36 -0.09 25.78
N ASP A 55 1.97 0.23 27.02
CA ASP A 55 0.62 -0.02 27.54
C ASP A 55 -0.39 1.06 27.13
N GLY A 56 0.05 2.10 26.41
CA GLY A 56 -0.77 3.23 25.96
C GLY A 56 -0.85 4.40 26.95
N THR A 57 -0.17 4.33 28.08
CA THR A 57 -0.13 5.41 29.07
C THR A 57 0.85 6.50 28.61
N THR A 58 0.47 7.76 28.77
CA THR A 58 1.35 8.91 28.50
C THR A 58 1.77 9.55 29.81
N THR A 59 3.07 9.76 30.00
CA THR A 59 3.67 10.33 31.21
C THR A 59 4.61 11.48 30.85
N SER A 60 4.50 12.59 31.58
CA SER A 60 5.42 13.73 31.44
C SER A 60 6.57 13.58 32.43
N LEU A 61 7.80 13.68 31.95
CA LEU A 61 9.02 13.58 32.73
C LEU A 61 9.78 14.90 32.65
N ASP A 62 10.33 15.38 33.78
CA ASP A 62 11.23 16.53 33.81
C ASP A 62 12.58 16.22 33.17
N SER A 63 12.99 14.96 33.24
CA SER A 63 14.20 14.43 32.59
C SER A 63 14.03 12.93 32.36
N LEU A 64 14.77 12.38 31.38
CA LEU A 64 14.82 10.95 31.14
C LEU A 64 16.27 10.47 31.36
N ILE A 65 16.50 9.82 32.49
CA ILE A 65 17.80 9.28 32.88
C ILE A 65 17.70 7.77 32.89
N VAL A 66 18.55 7.13 32.09
CA VAL A 66 18.60 5.67 31.93
C VAL A 66 19.93 5.18 32.50
N SER A 67 19.87 4.15 33.35
CA SER A 67 21.01 3.44 33.87
C SER A 67 20.75 1.93 33.90
N SER A 68 21.67 1.17 33.32
CA SER A 68 21.53 -0.29 33.17
C SER A 68 20.20 -0.70 32.49
N GLY A 69 19.75 0.08 31.50
CA GLY A 69 18.49 -0.16 30.78
C GLY A 69 17.23 0.17 31.58
N GLN A 70 17.37 0.72 32.80
CA GLN A 70 16.23 1.16 33.64
C GLN A 70 16.12 2.67 33.66
N VAL A 71 14.91 3.17 33.67
CA VAL A 71 14.63 4.60 33.86
C VAL A 71 14.72 4.92 35.34
N THR A 72 15.66 5.79 35.73
CA THR A 72 15.93 6.13 37.12
C THR A 72 15.38 7.51 37.53
N SER A 73 14.88 8.29 36.59
CA SER A 73 14.31 9.63 36.83
C SER A 73 12.81 9.61 37.12
N SER A 74 12.16 8.45 37.10
CA SER A 74 10.73 8.31 37.33
C SER A 74 10.40 6.93 37.89
N ASP A 75 9.50 6.90 38.89
CA ASP A 75 8.94 5.65 39.43
C ASP A 75 7.79 5.09 38.52
N GLU A 76 7.27 5.92 37.60
CA GLU A 76 6.16 5.54 36.70
C GLU A 76 6.64 4.78 35.45
N VAL A 77 7.91 4.96 35.10
CA VAL A 77 8.53 4.31 33.93
C VAL A 77 9.61 3.36 34.45
N GLY A 78 9.42 2.06 34.26
CA GLY A 78 10.34 1.04 34.77
C GLY A 78 11.58 0.87 33.87
N ALA A 79 11.41 0.27 32.73
CA ALA A 79 12.50 -0.01 31.81
C ALA A 79 12.47 0.93 30.57
N LEU A 80 13.65 1.18 30.00
CA LEU A 80 13.75 1.88 28.72
C LEU A 80 12.91 1.19 27.63
N GLY A 81 12.87 -0.13 27.65
CA GLY A 81 12.07 -0.94 26.72
C GLY A 81 10.56 -0.80 26.84
N ASP A 82 10.05 -0.17 27.93
CA ASP A 82 8.61 0.10 28.11
C ASP A 82 8.18 1.37 27.37
N ILE A 83 9.13 2.22 26.98
CA ILE A 83 8.85 3.42 26.18
C ILE A 83 8.59 3.00 24.74
N ALA A 84 7.42 3.36 24.21
CA ALA A 84 7.07 3.19 22.83
C ALA A 84 7.53 4.39 21.98
N VAL A 85 7.28 5.61 22.48
CA VAL A 85 7.59 6.85 21.76
C VAL A 85 7.99 7.94 22.76
N MET A 86 9.05 8.67 22.45
CA MET A 86 9.42 9.93 23.14
C MET A 86 8.83 11.09 22.34
N ASN A 87 8.25 12.08 23.04
CA ASN A 87 7.55 13.23 22.45
C ASN A 87 6.48 12.80 21.43
N PRO A 88 5.47 11.99 21.84
CA PRO A 88 4.46 11.46 20.96
C PRO A 88 3.66 12.58 20.29
N ARG A 89 3.36 12.40 19.01
CA ARG A 89 2.48 13.30 18.26
C ARG A 89 1.06 13.20 18.81
N ALA A 90 0.23 14.24 18.58
CA ALA A 90 -1.14 14.29 19.09
C ALA A 90 -1.96 13.03 18.74
N TRP A 91 -1.88 12.54 17.50
CA TRP A 91 -2.60 11.34 17.08
C TRP A 91 -2.13 10.05 17.77
N GLU A 92 -0.85 9.96 18.16
CA GLU A 92 -0.29 8.81 18.91
C GLU A 92 -0.82 8.78 20.35
N ARG A 93 -1.15 9.95 20.93
CA ARG A 93 -1.85 10.10 22.21
C ARG A 93 -3.36 9.87 22.12
N GLY A 94 -3.88 9.55 20.92
CA GLY A 94 -5.31 9.42 20.69
C GLY A 94 -6.04 10.73 20.37
N GLU A 95 -5.32 11.81 20.08
CA GLU A 95 -5.84 13.13 19.76
C GLU A 95 -5.77 13.39 18.25
N GLY A 96 -6.88 13.18 17.55
CA GLY A 96 -6.98 13.46 16.11
C GLY A 96 -6.43 12.34 15.22
N TYR A 97 -6.01 12.70 14.01
CA TYR A 97 -5.62 11.79 12.95
C TYR A 97 -4.28 12.16 12.34
N HIS A 98 -3.56 11.16 11.89
CA HIS A 98 -2.41 11.29 11.02
C HIS A 98 -2.79 10.96 9.59
N TRP A 99 -2.46 11.84 8.66
CA TRP A 99 -2.72 11.65 7.24
C TRP A 99 -1.42 11.43 6.51
N THR A 100 -1.33 10.32 5.82
CA THR A 100 -0.21 9.94 4.95
C THR A 100 -0.75 9.50 3.61
N GLY A 101 0.09 9.52 2.62
CA GLY A 101 -0.28 9.02 1.31
C GLY A 101 0.84 9.13 0.32
N ASP A 102 0.56 8.61 -0.87
CA ASP A 102 1.41 8.75 -2.02
C ASP A 102 0.58 8.86 -3.29
N THR A 103 1.15 9.51 -4.27
CA THR A 103 0.67 9.50 -5.65
C THR A 103 1.83 9.15 -6.57
N SER A 104 1.55 8.35 -7.58
CA SER A 104 2.56 7.97 -8.56
C SER A 104 1.98 7.94 -9.96
N ALA A 105 2.84 8.21 -10.94
CA ALA A 105 2.49 8.14 -12.35
C ALA A 105 3.62 7.47 -13.14
N ALA A 106 3.22 6.72 -14.17
CA ALA A 106 4.10 6.25 -15.23
C ALA A 106 3.53 6.74 -16.57
N LEU A 107 4.40 7.27 -17.41
CA LEU A 107 4.07 7.67 -18.78
C LEU A 107 5.13 7.12 -19.71
N VAL A 108 4.71 6.31 -20.68
CA VAL A 108 5.58 5.79 -21.74
C VAL A 108 5.03 6.23 -23.08
N VAL A 109 5.89 6.83 -23.89
CA VAL A 109 5.56 7.24 -25.26
C VAL A 109 6.63 6.70 -26.18
N ASN A 110 6.33 5.67 -26.95
CA ASN A 110 7.22 5.12 -27.96
C ASN A 110 6.74 5.51 -29.37
N ARG A 111 7.70 5.84 -30.23
CA ARG A 111 7.45 6.14 -31.65
C ARG A 111 8.47 5.41 -32.50
N GLY A 112 8.00 4.68 -33.50
CA GLY A 112 8.86 3.89 -34.38
C GLY A 112 8.08 2.90 -35.20
N ASN A 113 8.58 1.67 -35.34
CA ASN A 113 7.86 0.57 -36.03
C ASN A 113 6.61 0.16 -35.28
N THR A 114 6.69 0.11 -33.95
CA THR A 114 5.55 0.01 -33.05
C THR A 114 5.45 1.31 -32.28
N GLU A 115 4.26 1.85 -32.18
CA GLU A 115 3.98 3.02 -31.34
C GLU A 115 3.18 2.58 -30.13
N THR A 116 3.55 3.06 -28.94
CA THR A 116 2.79 2.83 -27.71
C THR A 116 2.63 4.12 -26.94
N ASP A 117 1.45 4.31 -26.39
CA ASP A 117 1.15 5.33 -25.40
C ASP A 117 0.59 4.63 -24.16
N GLU A 118 1.27 4.79 -23.02
CA GLU A 118 0.88 4.16 -21.76
C GLU A 118 0.78 5.25 -20.68
N LEU A 119 -0.31 5.25 -19.95
CA LEU A 119 -0.54 6.12 -18.80
C LEU A 119 -1.07 5.30 -17.63
N ASP A 120 -0.30 5.25 -16.56
CA ASP A 120 -0.70 4.64 -15.30
C ASP A 120 -0.60 5.69 -14.18
N VAL A 121 -1.67 5.94 -13.45
CA VAL A 121 -1.73 6.85 -12.30
C VAL A 121 -2.30 6.10 -11.11
N ALA A 122 -1.62 6.17 -9.97
CA ALA A 122 -2.09 5.60 -8.72
C ALA A 122 -2.04 6.63 -7.59
N VAL A 123 -3.03 6.56 -6.70
CA VAL A 123 -3.12 7.36 -5.48
C VAL A 123 -3.43 6.43 -4.32
N ASN A 124 -2.72 6.60 -3.23
CA ASN A 124 -2.98 5.93 -1.96
C ASN A 124 -3.05 7.00 -0.86
N SER A 125 -4.09 6.95 -0.04
CA SER A 125 -4.31 7.90 1.05
C SER A 125 -4.78 7.16 2.29
N VAL A 126 -4.11 7.37 3.41
CA VAL A 126 -4.40 6.74 4.70
C VAL A 126 -4.57 7.81 5.76
N VAL A 127 -5.71 7.81 6.42
CA VAL A 127 -6.01 8.65 7.57
C VAL A 127 -6.17 7.73 8.77
N ARG A 128 -5.29 7.84 9.77
CA ARG A 128 -5.20 6.92 10.90
C ARG A 128 -5.25 7.66 12.24
N SER A 129 -5.97 7.08 13.19
CA SER A 129 -5.90 7.37 14.63
C SER A 129 -5.37 6.12 15.37
N THR A 130 -5.37 6.14 16.69
CA THR A 130 -5.06 4.97 17.52
C THR A 130 -6.13 3.87 17.42
N ARG A 131 -7.38 4.21 17.01
CA ARG A 131 -8.52 3.30 16.94
C ARG A 131 -9.00 3.02 15.53
N ASP A 132 -8.81 3.97 14.63
CA ASP A 132 -9.43 3.94 13.30
C ASP A 132 -8.39 4.15 12.21
N ARG A 133 -8.60 3.48 11.08
CA ARG A 133 -7.85 3.73 9.84
C ARG A 133 -8.82 3.78 8.67
N TYR A 134 -8.76 4.86 7.92
CA TYR A 134 -9.44 5.03 6.64
C TYR A 134 -8.40 4.96 5.54
N THR A 135 -8.64 4.12 4.54
CA THR A 135 -7.76 3.98 3.39
C THR A 135 -8.55 4.21 2.12
N VAL A 136 -8.02 5.02 1.22
CA VAL A 136 -8.56 5.22 -0.13
C VAL A 136 -7.45 4.97 -1.14
N ASN A 137 -7.69 4.04 -2.06
CA ASN A 137 -6.77 3.73 -3.15
C ASN A 137 -7.49 3.94 -4.48
N GLY A 138 -6.86 4.67 -5.38
CA GLY A 138 -7.33 4.88 -6.75
C GLY A 138 -6.26 4.49 -7.75
N ARG A 139 -6.65 3.93 -8.89
CA ARG A 139 -5.76 3.65 -10.02
C ARG A 139 -6.51 3.84 -11.32
N ILE A 140 -5.81 4.39 -12.30
CA ILE A 140 -6.23 4.50 -13.70
C ILE A 140 -5.11 3.95 -14.55
N ASP A 141 -5.43 3.11 -15.51
CA ASP A 141 -4.48 2.48 -16.43
C ASP A 141 -5.06 2.58 -17.86
N LYS A 142 -4.36 3.31 -18.73
CA LYS A 142 -4.75 3.52 -20.12
C LYS A 142 -3.55 3.32 -21.02
N ASP A 143 -3.58 2.24 -21.79
CA ASP A 143 -2.53 1.90 -22.71
C ASP A 143 -3.13 1.70 -24.11
N SER A 144 -2.42 2.16 -25.13
CA SER A 144 -2.77 1.92 -26.52
C SER A 144 -1.53 1.65 -27.36
N SER A 145 -1.67 0.82 -28.36
CA SER A 145 -0.59 0.49 -29.27
C SER A 145 -1.03 0.57 -30.73
N ALA A 146 -0.11 0.96 -31.61
CA ALA A 146 -0.31 0.96 -33.03
C ALA A 146 0.86 0.25 -33.72
N ASN A 147 0.53 -0.79 -34.45
CA ASN A 147 1.47 -1.47 -35.36
C ASN A 147 1.36 -0.84 -36.76
N ALA A 148 2.50 -0.67 -37.41
CA ALA A 148 2.50 -0.42 -38.85
C ALA A 148 2.08 -1.74 -39.54
N ASP A 149 0.79 -1.90 -39.86
CA ASP A 149 0.38 -2.90 -40.82
C ASP A 149 1.00 -2.50 -42.14
N TYR A 150 2.10 -3.14 -42.49
CA TYR A 150 2.75 -3.00 -43.77
C TYR A 150 1.95 -3.80 -44.79
N ASP A 151 0.85 -3.24 -45.26
CA ASP A 151 0.23 -3.71 -46.50
C ASP A 151 1.01 -3.18 -47.70
N ALA A 152 1.96 -4.00 -48.18
CA ALA A 152 2.77 -3.68 -49.37
C ALA A 152 1.95 -3.43 -50.62
N SER A 153 0.64 -3.67 -50.59
CA SER A 153 -0.28 -3.47 -51.70
C SER A 153 -1.06 -2.15 -51.66
N SER A 154 -0.95 -1.39 -50.56
CA SER A 154 -1.63 -0.09 -50.41
C SER A 154 -0.81 1.03 -51.04
N PRO A 155 -1.36 1.80 -52.02
CA PRO A 155 -0.66 2.94 -52.64
C PRO A 155 -0.41 4.12 -51.70
N GLU A 156 -0.96 4.15 -50.49
CA GLU A 156 -0.98 5.29 -49.61
C GLU A 156 0.16 5.32 -48.57
N GLY A 157 1.10 4.35 -48.63
CA GLY A 157 2.24 4.33 -47.72
C GLY A 157 1.84 4.12 -46.24
N PRO A 158 2.77 4.29 -45.27
CA PRO A 158 2.58 3.91 -43.85
C PRO A 158 1.66 4.83 -43.03
N GLN A 159 0.65 5.45 -43.63
CA GLN A 159 -0.21 6.45 -42.98
C GLN A 159 -1.46 5.88 -42.27
N ASN A 160 -1.80 4.61 -42.44
CA ASN A 160 -2.93 3.97 -41.76
C ASN A 160 -2.47 3.17 -40.53
N ARG A 161 -1.88 3.84 -39.53
CA ARG A 161 -1.68 3.24 -38.21
C ARG A 161 -2.99 3.20 -37.48
N ARG A 162 -3.46 2.01 -37.15
CA ARG A 162 -4.62 1.81 -36.30
C ARG A 162 -4.19 1.66 -34.87
N TRP A 163 -4.56 2.61 -34.03
CA TRP A 163 -4.43 2.49 -32.59
C TRP A 163 -5.44 1.50 -32.03
N ILE A 164 -4.99 0.63 -31.16
CA ILE A 164 -5.80 -0.37 -30.46
C ILE A 164 -5.52 -0.17 -28.98
N ASP A 165 -6.57 -0.01 -28.17
CA ASP A 165 -6.44 0.04 -26.73
C ASP A 165 -6.00 -1.33 -26.22
N THR A 166 -4.95 -1.33 -25.39
CA THR A 166 -4.35 -2.52 -24.77
C THR A 166 -4.58 -2.55 -23.26
N ALA A 167 -4.94 -1.41 -22.64
CA ALA A 167 -5.54 -1.30 -21.33
C ALA A 167 -6.47 -0.08 -21.30
N ASP A 168 -7.65 -0.21 -20.70
CA ASP A 168 -8.54 0.89 -20.34
C ASP A 168 -9.35 0.48 -19.11
N ASN A 169 -8.72 0.65 -17.94
CA ASN A 169 -9.34 0.26 -16.69
C ASN A 169 -9.10 1.31 -15.60
N TRP A 170 -9.98 1.32 -14.62
CA TRP A 170 -9.82 2.09 -13.39
C TRP A 170 -10.40 1.35 -12.20
N LYS A 171 -9.85 1.64 -11.02
CA LYS A 171 -10.29 1.08 -9.74
C LYS A 171 -10.26 2.12 -8.64
N LEU A 172 -11.27 2.10 -7.78
CA LEU A 172 -11.33 2.86 -6.53
C LEU A 172 -11.68 1.91 -5.40
N LEU A 173 -10.89 1.93 -4.33
CA LEU A 173 -11.09 1.15 -3.12
C LEU A 173 -11.18 2.10 -1.91
N GLY A 174 -12.21 1.94 -1.10
CA GLY A 174 -12.33 2.54 0.22
C GLY A 174 -12.34 1.44 1.30
N LYS A 175 -11.57 1.64 2.38
CA LYS A 175 -11.54 0.74 3.55
C LYS A 175 -11.70 1.53 4.83
N TYR A 176 -12.38 0.93 5.79
CA TYR A 176 -12.44 1.37 7.18
C TYR A 176 -12.02 0.23 8.09
N ASP A 177 -11.06 0.47 8.96
CA ASP A 177 -10.56 -0.46 9.97
C ASP A 177 -10.81 0.10 11.37
N TYR A 178 -11.28 -0.74 12.27
CA TYR A 178 -11.38 -0.47 13.69
C TYR A 178 -10.46 -1.41 14.47
N PHE A 179 -9.43 -0.85 15.14
CA PHE A 179 -8.45 -1.60 15.91
C PHE A 179 -9.04 -2.07 17.24
N LEU A 180 -8.86 -3.36 17.54
CA LEU A 180 -9.27 -3.96 18.81
C LEU A 180 -8.27 -3.57 19.93
N ALA A 181 -8.60 -3.94 21.16
CA ALA A 181 -7.83 -3.51 22.33
C ALA A 181 -6.34 -3.90 22.32
N ASP A 182 -5.97 -4.97 21.63
CA ASP A 182 -4.57 -5.41 21.49
C ASP A 182 -3.81 -4.70 20.32
N SER A 183 -4.47 -3.77 19.63
CA SER A 183 -3.97 -3.00 18.48
C SER A 183 -3.38 -3.80 17.31
N ARG A 184 -3.16 -5.11 17.47
CA ARG A 184 -2.70 -6.01 16.40
C ARG A 184 -3.84 -6.57 15.57
N ASN A 185 -5.02 -6.73 16.19
CA ASN A 185 -6.22 -7.22 15.53
C ASN A 185 -7.14 -6.05 15.20
N TYR A 186 -7.80 -6.13 14.07
CA TYR A 186 -8.79 -5.15 13.64
C TYR A 186 -9.94 -5.83 12.90
N VAL A 187 -11.08 -5.18 12.89
CA VAL A 187 -12.22 -5.53 12.07
C VAL A 187 -12.48 -4.38 11.11
N GLY A 188 -12.87 -4.69 9.90
CA GLY A 188 -13.08 -3.66 8.91
C GLY A 188 -14.16 -4.00 7.91
N ALA A 189 -14.44 -3.01 7.07
CA ALA A 189 -15.26 -3.16 5.89
C ALA A 189 -14.59 -2.45 4.71
N ASN A 190 -14.78 -2.98 3.52
CA ASN A 190 -14.31 -2.37 2.29
C ASN A 190 -15.42 -2.23 1.27
N VAL A 191 -15.24 -1.27 0.40
CA VAL A 191 -15.99 -1.12 -0.84
C VAL A 191 -15.00 -0.83 -1.94
N ALA A 192 -15.09 -1.56 -3.05
CA ALA A 192 -14.31 -1.27 -4.24
C ALA A 192 -15.23 -1.23 -5.45
N VAL A 193 -14.91 -0.33 -6.37
CA VAL A 193 -15.54 -0.22 -7.67
C VAL A 193 -14.45 -0.21 -8.73
N GLU A 194 -14.68 -0.93 -9.82
CA GLU A 194 -13.75 -0.98 -10.94
C GLU A 194 -14.50 -1.13 -12.27
N ALA A 195 -13.90 -0.66 -13.34
CA ALA A 195 -14.34 -0.91 -14.70
C ALA A 195 -13.13 -1.31 -15.55
N ASP A 196 -13.36 -2.17 -16.53
CA ASP A 196 -12.34 -2.66 -17.48
C ASP A 196 -12.98 -2.88 -18.83
N ALA A 197 -12.69 -1.98 -19.77
CA ALA A 197 -13.29 -2.01 -21.09
C ALA A 197 -12.82 -3.22 -21.93
N LEU A 198 -11.60 -3.71 -21.71
CA LEU A 198 -11.06 -4.87 -22.44
C LEU A 198 -11.63 -6.19 -21.92
N ALA A 199 -11.88 -6.28 -20.61
CA ALA A 199 -12.59 -7.39 -19.99
C ALA A 199 -14.12 -7.31 -20.17
N ALA A 200 -14.61 -6.31 -20.94
CA ALA A 200 -16.03 -6.01 -21.12
C ALA A 200 -16.79 -5.76 -19.80
N ILE A 201 -16.11 -5.29 -18.76
CA ILE A 201 -16.69 -4.95 -17.47
C ILE A 201 -17.05 -3.46 -17.47
N ASP A 202 -18.37 -3.16 -17.45
CA ASP A 202 -18.86 -1.79 -17.33
C ASP A 202 -18.68 -1.28 -15.90
N LEU A 203 -19.10 -2.09 -14.93
CA LEU A 203 -18.87 -1.81 -13.51
C LEU A 203 -18.83 -3.10 -12.70
N ARG A 204 -17.79 -3.26 -11.88
CA ARG A 204 -17.73 -4.31 -10.88
C ARG A 204 -17.62 -3.69 -9.49
N THR A 205 -18.48 -4.14 -8.59
CA THR A 205 -18.54 -3.63 -7.22
C THR A 205 -18.27 -4.77 -6.24
N TYR A 206 -17.41 -4.51 -5.27
CA TYR A 206 -17.15 -5.41 -4.13
C TYR A 206 -17.53 -4.68 -2.86
N VAL A 207 -18.20 -5.38 -1.95
CA VAL A 207 -18.47 -4.85 -0.61
C VAL A 207 -18.43 -5.97 0.40
N GLY A 208 -17.78 -5.78 1.52
CA GLY A 208 -17.77 -6.80 2.55
C GLY A 208 -17.00 -6.47 3.81
N PRO A 209 -17.31 -7.16 4.91
CA PRO A 209 -16.55 -7.12 6.15
C PRO A 209 -15.33 -8.03 6.08
N TYR A 210 -14.33 -7.72 6.89
CA TYR A 210 -13.16 -8.57 7.08
C TYR A 210 -12.62 -8.46 8.51
N PHE A 211 -11.86 -9.46 8.89
CA PHE A 211 -10.98 -9.45 10.05
C PHE A 211 -9.54 -9.35 9.56
N GLY A 212 -8.76 -8.49 10.20
CA GLY A 212 -7.37 -8.30 9.90
C GLY A 212 -6.49 -8.43 11.13
N ARG A 213 -5.25 -8.82 10.89
CA ARG A 213 -4.23 -8.93 11.92
C ARG A 213 -2.87 -8.50 11.39
N ASN A 214 -2.18 -7.69 12.19
CA ASN A 214 -0.76 -7.47 12.00
C ASN A 214 0.00 -8.73 12.44
N LEU A 215 0.49 -9.50 11.46
CA LEU A 215 1.17 -10.78 11.66
C LEU A 215 2.61 -10.58 12.13
N VAL A 216 3.29 -9.56 11.56
CA VAL A 216 4.66 -9.17 11.91
C VAL A 216 4.73 -7.66 12.02
N ALA A 217 5.20 -7.16 13.18
CA ALA A 217 5.46 -5.76 13.43
C ALA A 217 6.87 -5.61 13.98
N LYS A 218 7.85 -5.59 13.09
CA LYS A 218 9.25 -5.29 13.41
C LYS A 218 9.66 -4.01 12.71
N SER A 219 10.66 -3.33 13.21
CA SER A 219 11.17 -2.07 12.63
C SER A 219 11.57 -2.21 11.15
N TYR A 220 12.06 -3.38 10.75
CA TYR A 220 12.51 -3.66 9.38
C TYR A 220 11.52 -4.49 8.55
N LEU A 221 10.41 -4.96 9.12
CA LEU A 221 9.43 -5.81 8.43
C LEU A 221 8.05 -5.66 9.06
N THR A 222 7.08 -5.26 8.29
CA THR A 222 5.65 -5.33 8.63
C THR A 222 4.95 -6.33 7.71
N LEU A 223 4.00 -7.07 8.26
CA LEU A 223 3.17 -7.99 7.50
C LEU A 223 1.75 -8.00 8.08
N ASP A 224 0.79 -7.59 7.28
CA ASP A 224 -0.63 -7.59 7.61
C ASP A 224 -1.36 -8.65 6.79
N GLY A 225 -2.24 -9.41 7.44
CA GLY A 225 -3.12 -10.37 6.81
C GLY A 225 -4.58 -10.06 7.10
N GLU A 226 -5.43 -10.16 6.09
CA GLU A 226 -6.88 -9.94 6.18
C GLU A 226 -7.62 -11.13 5.57
N LEU A 227 -8.75 -11.48 6.16
CA LEU A 227 -9.67 -12.50 5.67
C LEU A 227 -11.11 -12.02 5.85
N GLY A 228 -11.89 -12.10 4.80
CA GLY A 228 -13.25 -11.59 4.81
C GLY A 228 -14.21 -12.34 3.91
N ALA A 229 -15.44 -11.84 3.91
CA ALA A 229 -16.47 -12.21 2.95
C ALA A 229 -16.87 -10.99 2.14
N ALA A 230 -17.16 -11.18 0.88
CA ALA A 230 -17.57 -10.10 -0.01
C ALA A 230 -18.82 -10.49 -0.80
N TYR A 231 -19.64 -9.50 -1.07
CA TYR A 231 -20.63 -9.55 -2.14
C TYR A 231 -20.05 -8.86 -3.35
N VAL A 232 -20.07 -9.55 -4.48
CA VAL A 232 -19.57 -9.06 -5.76
C VAL A 232 -20.74 -8.92 -6.71
N GLN A 233 -20.82 -7.78 -7.38
CA GLN A 233 -21.73 -7.54 -8.49
C GLN A 233 -20.91 -7.06 -9.68
N THR A 234 -21.11 -7.67 -10.85
CA THR A 234 -20.47 -7.29 -12.10
C THR A 234 -21.55 -7.01 -13.15
N ASP A 235 -21.50 -5.82 -13.72
CA ASP A 235 -22.29 -5.43 -14.86
C ASP A 235 -21.36 -5.41 -16.09
N TYR A 236 -21.76 -6.08 -17.17
CA TYR A 236 -20.95 -6.21 -18.38
C TYR A 236 -21.40 -5.25 -19.47
N ILE A 237 -20.46 -4.81 -20.29
CA ILE A 237 -20.73 -3.97 -21.46
C ILE A 237 -21.55 -4.77 -22.48
N ALA A 238 -22.70 -4.22 -22.89
CA ALA A 238 -23.57 -4.86 -23.87
C ALA A 238 -22.86 -5.03 -25.23
N PRO A 239 -22.87 -6.22 -25.85
CA PRO A 239 -22.32 -6.41 -27.19
C PRO A 239 -22.98 -5.47 -28.22
N LYS A 240 -22.18 -4.95 -29.15
CA LYS A 240 -22.70 -4.09 -30.24
C LYS A 240 -23.78 -4.84 -31.02
N GLY A 241 -24.99 -4.27 -31.11
CA GLY A 241 -26.15 -4.89 -31.79
C GLY A 241 -27.20 -5.47 -30.84
N CYS A 242 -26.95 -5.46 -29.54
CA CYS A 242 -27.91 -5.87 -28.50
C CYS A 242 -29.23 -5.09 -28.53
N GLU A 243 -29.22 -3.81 -28.96
CA GLU A 243 -30.39 -2.92 -28.99
C GLU A 243 -31.21 -3.02 -30.28
N GLN A 244 -30.73 -3.75 -31.33
CA GLN A 244 -31.45 -3.88 -32.60
C GLN A 244 -32.43 -5.04 -32.55
N ARG A 245 -33.63 -4.79 -32.03
CA ARG A 245 -34.81 -5.66 -32.22
C ARG A 245 -35.11 -5.81 -33.70
N GLY A 246 -34.83 -6.98 -34.31
CA GLY A 246 -35.30 -7.30 -35.64
C GLY A 246 -34.36 -8.04 -36.57
N VAL A 247 -33.15 -8.38 -36.17
CA VAL A 247 -32.21 -9.16 -36.98
C VAL A 247 -32.25 -10.65 -36.56
N ALA A 248 -32.36 -11.56 -37.52
CA ALA A 248 -32.60 -13.00 -37.34
C ALA A 248 -31.46 -13.80 -36.69
N GLN A 249 -30.42 -13.14 -36.16
CA GLN A 249 -29.40 -13.69 -35.28
C GLN A 249 -29.29 -12.77 -34.05
N ALA A 250 -30.23 -12.94 -33.12
CA ALA A 250 -30.20 -12.23 -31.85
C ALA A 250 -28.97 -12.66 -31.08
N ILE A 251 -27.99 -11.76 -30.96
CA ILE A 251 -26.99 -11.82 -29.89
C ILE A 251 -27.78 -11.75 -28.58
N SER A 252 -27.63 -12.76 -27.72
CA SER A 252 -28.35 -12.78 -26.46
C SER A 252 -27.85 -11.60 -25.61
N CYS A 253 -28.78 -10.71 -25.26
CA CYS A 253 -28.55 -9.63 -24.30
C CYS A 253 -28.96 -10.05 -22.89
N ASP A 254 -29.18 -11.34 -22.69
CA ASP A 254 -29.54 -11.91 -21.40
C ASP A 254 -28.27 -12.10 -20.56
N ASN A 255 -28.36 -11.80 -19.27
CA ASN A 255 -27.29 -11.94 -18.26
C ASN A 255 -26.09 -10.99 -18.43
N LEU A 256 -26.35 -9.71 -18.64
CA LEU A 256 -25.32 -8.67 -18.60
C LEU A 256 -24.93 -8.28 -17.16
N SER A 257 -25.48 -8.92 -16.17
CA SER A 257 -25.18 -8.71 -14.75
C SER A 257 -25.02 -10.03 -14.03
N GLU A 258 -23.98 -10.16 -13.25
CA GLU A 258 -23.68 -11.31 -12.41
C GLU A 258 -23.47 -10.85 -10.97
N ASN A 259 -23.93 -11.66 -10.00
CA ASN A 259 -23.66 -11.40 -8.61
C ASN A 259 -23.39 -12.71 -7.85
N TYR A 260 -22.47 -12.65 -6.88
CA TYR A 260 -22.10 -13.80 -6.08
C TYR A 260 -21.53 -13.41 -4.72
N GLY A 261 -21.60 -14.34 -3.77
CA GLY A 261 -20.87 -14.26 -2.52
C GLY A 261 -19.46 -14.83 -2.70
N ALA A 262 -18.48 -14.20 -2.09
CA ALA A 262 -17.09 -14.60 -2.18
C ALA A 262 -16.40 -14.59 -0.81
N VAL A 263 -15.34 -15.37 -0.68
CA VAL A 263 -14.32 -15.20 0.35
C VAL A 263 -13.20 -14.38 -0.24
N ASN A 264 -12.73 -13.39 0.50
CA ASN A 264 -11.61 -12.57 0.09
C ASN A 264 -10.49 -12.58 1.14
N TRP A 265 -9.25 -12.46 0.67
CA TRP A 265 -8.09 -12.29 1.54
C TRP A 265 -7.15 -11.25 0.98
N ASN A 266 -6.37 -10.64 1.87
CA ASN A 266 -5.33 -9.68 1.52
C ASN A 266 -4.10 -9.94 2.39
N LEU A 267 -2.93 -9.89 1.77
CA LEU A 267 -1.64 -9.94 2.44
C LEU A 267 -0.82 -8.76 1.97
N THR A 268 -0.42 -7.90 2.91
CA THR A 268 0.39 -6.72 2.63
C THR A 268 1.65 -6.77 3.48
N GLY A 269 2.80 -6.67 2.85
CA GLY A 269 4.09 -6.66 3.52
C GLY A 269 4.96 -5.51 3.04
N GLU A 270 5.71 -4.91 3.97
CA GLU A 270 6.74 -3.92 3.67
C GLU A 270 8.02 -4.26 4.45
N SER A 271 9.18 -4.07 3.83
CA SER A 271 10.48 -4.28 4.46
C SER A 271 11.47 -3.20 4.09
N SER A 272 12.16 -2.65 5.09
CA SER A 272 13.27 -1.70 4.95
C SER A 272 14.65 -2.38 5.06
N ILE A 273 14.75 -3.68 4.79
CA ILE A 273 16.00 -4.46 4.92
C ILE A 273 17.14 -3.94 4.03
N LEU A 274 16.83 -3.18 2.99
CA LEU A 274 17.83 -2.59 2.09
C LEU A 274 18.55 -1.38 2.68
N GLY A 275 18.07 -0.88 3.83
CA GLY A 275 18.58 0.31 4.49
C GLY A 275 18.13 1.63 3.85
N GLY A 276 18.37 2.73 4.54
CA GLY A 276 17.83 4.03 4.20
C GLY A 276 16.29 3.99 4.20
N ASP A 277 15.68 4.89 3.45
CA ASP A 277 14.22 4.91 3.27
C ASP A 277 13.73 4.02 2.12
N SER A 278 14.60 3.12 1.59
CA SER A 278 14.22 2.18 0.53
C SER A 278 13.35 1.06 1.08
N LYS A 279 12.27 0.71 0.36
CA LYS A 279 11.29 -0.29 0.79
C LYS A 279 11.08 -1.36 -0.26
N LEU A 280 11.16 -2.61 0.18
CA LEU A 280 10.57 -3.74 -0.55
C LEU A 280 9.13 -3.88 -0.08
N TYR A 281 8.19 -4.09 -1.00
CA TYR A 281 6.79 -4.32 -0.66
C TYR A 281 6.18 -5.44 -1.46
N LEU A 282 5.20 -6.09 -0.84
CA LEU A 282 4.37 -7.14 -1.42
C LEU A 282 2.90 -6.83 -1.11
N ARG A 283 2.04 -6.89 -2.11
CA ARG A 283 0.60 -6.82 -1.97
C ARG A 283 -0.01 -8.00 -2.70
N HIS A 284 -0.80 -8.80 -2.01
CA HIS A 284 -1.49 -9.95 -2.60
C HIS A 284 -2.96 -9.91 -2.17
N ILE A 285 -3.85 -9.92 -3.15
CA ILE A 285 -5.30 -9.94 -2.95
C ILE A 285 -5.85 -11.17 -3.67
N GLY A 286 -6.75 -11.89 -3.01
CA GLY A 286 -7.50 -12.99 -3.62
C GLY A 286 -8.98 -12.86 -3.33
N ILE A 287 -9.80 -13.26 -4.30
CA ILE A 287 -11.26 -13.33 -4.23
C ILE A 287 -11.67 -14.66 -4.82
N LEU A 288 -12.36 -15.49 -4.03
CA LEU A 288 -12.88 -16.78 -4.43
C LEU A 288 -14.42 -16.75 -4.34
N GLY A 289 -15.10 -16.89 -5.46
CA GLY A 289 -16.55 -17.08 -5.52
C GLY A 289 -16.96 -18.36 -4.79
N VAL A 290 -17.96 -18.27 -3.92
CA VAL A 290 -18.47 -19.43 -3.15
C VAL A 290 -19.96 -19.69 -3.39
N THR A 291 -20.67 -18.72 -3.99
CA THR A 291 -22.09 -18.86 -4.36
C THR A 291 -22.32 -18.25 -5.74
N GLY A 292 -22.91 -19.01 -6.66
CA GLY A 292 -23.33 -18.50 -7.97
C GLY A 292 -22.23 -18.39 -9.04
N SER A 293 -20.97 -18.53 -8.65
CA SER A 293 -19.83 -18.50 -9.57
C SER A 293 -18.62 -19.21 -8.97
N ASP A 294 -17.86 -19.91 -9.79
CA ASP A 294 -16.58 -20.56 -9.44
C ASP A 294 -15.38 -19.63 -9.76
N GLN A 295 -15.59 -18.33 -9.76
CA GLN A 295 -14.54 -17.34 -10.11
C GLN A 295 -13.44 -17.30 -9.07
N LEU A 296 -12.20 -17.26 -9.56
CA LEU A 296 -11.00 -17.01 -8.76
C LEU A 296 -10.24 -15.85 -9.36
N LEU A 297 -10.10 -14.76 -8.59
CA LEU A 297 -9.32 -13.58 -8.94
C LEU A 297 -8.14 -13.47 -7.99
N LEU A 298 -6.93 -13.40 -8.52
CA LEU A 298 -5.71 -13.18 -7.74
C LEU A 298 -4.95 -12.02 -8.33
N LYS A 299 -4.50 -11.11 -7.48
CA LYS A 299 -3.61 -10.02 -7.87
C LYS A 299 -2.43 -9.94 -6.92
N THR A 300 -1.24 -10.05 -7.47
CA THR A 300 0.01 -9.96 -6.71
C THR A 300 0.87 -8.86 -7.29
N THR A 301 1.23 -7.89 -6.45
CA THR A 301 2.19 -6.84 -6.81
C THR A 301 3.38 -6.93 -5.86
N ALA A 302 4.57 -7.04 -6.41
CA ALA A 302 5.82 -6.92 -5.67
C ALA A 302 6.63 -5.75 -6.23
N GLY A 303 7.26 -4.98 -5.37
CA GLY A 303 8.00 -3.81 -5.81
C GLY A 303 9.11 -3.38 -4.85
N LEU A 304 9.94 -2.51 -5.39
CA LEU A 304 11.00 -1.81 -4.69
C LEU A 304 10.78 -0.32 -4.88
N SER A 305 10.67 0.42 -3.81
CA SER A 305 10.68 1.89 -3.84
C SER A 305 11.92 2.43 -3.16
N PHE A 306 12.40 3.56 -3.65
CA PHE A 306 13.52 4.28 -3.07
C PHE A 306 13.26 5.79 -3.13
N PRO A 307 13.66 6.51 -2.08
CA PRO A 307 13.44 7.94 -1.98
C PRO A 307 14.32 8.67 -3.01
N LEU A 308 13.78 9.76 -3.51
CA LEU A 308 14.48 10.78 -4.26
C LEU A 308 14.50 12.07 -3.42
N VAL A 309 14.88 13.17 -4.00
CA VAL A 309 14.89 14.47 -3.31
C VAL A 309 13.49 15.06 -3.16
N PHE A 310 13.26 15.86 -2.12
CA PHE A 310 12.04 16.66 -1.88
C PHE A 310 10.74 15.85 -1.76
N GLY A 311 10.78 14.64 -1.19
CA GLY A 311 9.59 13.79 -1.01
C GLY A 311 9.19 13.01 -2.27
N PHE A 312 9.92 13.15 -3.37
CA PHE A 312 9.75 12.27 -4.52
C PHE A 312 10.32 10.90 -4.23
N GLN A 313 9.74 9.89 -4.88
CA GLN A 313 10.21 8.51 -4.84
C GLN A 313 10.13 7.89 -6.23
N ALA A 314 11.01 6.94 -6.50
CA ALA A 314 10.93 6.08 -7.65
C ALA A 314 10.59 4.66 -7.22
N ALA A 315 9.85 3.93 -8.04
CA ALA A 315 9.50 2.53 -7.76
C ALA A 315 9.60 1.68 -9.03
N ALA A 316 10.02 0.44 -8.84
CA ALA A 316 9.94 -0.62 -9.84
C ALA A 316 8.99 -1.69 -9.33
N GLU A 317 7.98 -2.06 -10.10
CA GLU A 317 6.92 -3.01 -9.73
C GLU A 317 6.77 -4.10 -10.77
N ILE A 318 6.45 -5.31 -10.30
CA ILE A 318 5.86 -6.37 -11.08
C ILE A 318 4.48 -6.67 -10.51
N THR A 319 3.48 -6.69 -11.38
CA THR A 319 2.11 -7.10 -11.05
C THR A 319 1.77 -8.34 -11.86
N VAL A 320 1.20 -9.33 -11.19
CA VAL A 320 0.65 -10.54 -11.80
C VAL A 320 -0.82 -10.60 -11.43
N ASP A 321 -1.68 -10.55 -12.43
CA ASP A 321 -3.13 -10.68 -12.31
C ASP A 321 -3.54 -12.05 -12.86
N TYR A 322 -4.38 -12.77 -12.12
CA TYR A 322 -5.01 -14.02 -12.53
C TYR A 322 -6.51 -13.87 -12.41
N ASP A 323 -7.22 -14.12 -13.49
CA ASP A 323 -8.69 -14.14 -13.56
C ASP A 323 -9.14 -15.42 -14.28
N ALA A 324 -9.71 -16.36 -13.51
CA ALA A 324 -10.19 -17.65 -14.05
C ALA A 324 -11.39 -17.50 -15.03
N SER A 325 -12.00 -16.32 -15.14
CA SER A 325 -13.12 -16.06 -16.06
C SER A 325 -12.66 -15.63 -17.46
N LEU A 326 -11.38 -15.34 -17.67
CA LEU A 326 -10.85 -14.83 -18.92
C LEU A 326 -10.16 -15.93 -19.73
N ASP A 327 -10.19 -15.79 -21.06
CA ASP A 327 -9.51 -16.70 -21.99
C ASP A 327 -7.98 -16.70 -21.80
N THR A 328 -7.41 -15.53 -21.43
CA THR A 328 -6.03 -15.38 -20.99
C THR A 328 -6.04 -15.20 -19.49
N GLU A 329 -5.82 -16.28 -18.76
CA GLU A 329 -5.98 -16.31 -17.30
C GLU A 329 -4.92 -15.51 -16.53
N VAL A 330 -3.74 -15.23 -17.12
CA VAL A 330 -2.61 -14.59 -16.47
C VAL A 330 -2.10 -13.41 -17.25
N ASP A 331 -2.12 -12.23 -16.61
CA ASP A 331 -1.50 -11.02 -17.11
C ASP A 331 -0.31 -10.61 -16.24
N GLN A 332 0.75 -10.10 -16.86
CA GLN A 332 1.95 -9.61 -16.17
C GLN A 332 2.27 -8.19 -16.64
N LYS A 333 2.46 -7.30 -15.68
CA LYS A 333 2.83 -5.91 -15.94
C LYS A 333 4.07 -5.51 -15.16
N TYR A 334 5.01 -4.85 -15.84
CA TYR A 334 6.22 -4.30 -15.26
C TYR A 334 6.14 -2.78 -15.33
N ASN A 335 6.21 -2.10 -14.19
CA ASN A 335 6.07 -0.66 -14.10
C ASN A 335 7.28 -0.01 -13.47
N PHE A 336 7.68 1.13 -14.04
CA PHE A 336 8.57 2.10 -13.40
C PHE A 336 7.77 3.36 -13.15
N ARG A 337 7.76 3.80 -11.89
CA ARG A 337 6.93 4.92 -11.45
C ARG A 337 7.76 5.99 -10.80
N ILE A 338 7.34 7.23 -10.96
CA ILE A 338 7.78 8.34 -10.14
C ILE A 338 6.56 8.82 -9.36
N GLY A 339 6.73 9.01 -8.06
CA GLY A 339 5.68 9.42 -7.16
C GLY A 339 6.12 10.47 -6.18
N TYR A 340 5.16 10.96 -5.40
CA TYR A 340 5.36 11.88 -4.30
C TYR A 340 4.64 11.33 -3.07
N ALA A 341 5.35 11.28 -1.93
CA ALA A 341 4.81 10.83 -0.65
C ALA A 341 4.70 12.00 0.33
N TRP A 342 3.63 12.01 1.17
CA TRP A 342 3.38 13.03 2.19
C TRP A 342 2.98 12.45 3.55
#